data_0d38116cb6e2d8a5f55caf18a919417b
#
_entry.id   0d38116cb6e2d8a5f55caf18a919417b
#
_cell.length_a   1.000
_cell.length_b   1.000
_cell.length_c   1.000
_cell.angle_alpha   90.00
_cell.angle_beta   90.00
_cell.angle_gamma   90.00
#
_symmetry.space_group_name_H-M   'P 1'
#
loop_
_entity.id
_entity.type
_entity.pdbx_description
1 polymer ?
#
loop_
_entity_poly.entity_id
_entity_poly.type
_entity_poly.pdbx_seq_one_letter_code
_entity_poly.pdbx_strand_id
1 'polypeptide(L)'
;AHSHNGNTPTKIIADGGIANFDDIQKCLALGADLVMSGSIFAKSWEACGNIGYMHPDNLNMTDAIPEKVYFDKISGFEKALKDMLQDYDKYQEEIAQVTESLSKMKKRKPYREYMGMSTKKMQLATGGSGKTTAEGISRPIPVEYNINKWADNMKSFLVSVMSYTDSKTLKELAEHTELIINLSGDKQFRK
;
A
#
# COMPACT_ATOMS: atom_id res chain seq x y z
N ALA A 1 -5.74 23.19 18.23
CA ALA A 1 -4.79 22.81 19.29
C ALA A 1 -4.86 23.86 20.39
N HIS A 2 -5.06 23.42 21.62
CA HIS A 2 -5.12 24.34 22.78
C HIS A 2 -3.74 24.39 23.43
N SER A 3 -3.23 25.61 23.65
CA SER A 3 -2.01 25.80 24.44
C SER A 3 -2.37 25.74 25.94
N HIS A 4 -1.67 24.88 26.66
CA HIS A 4 -1.69 24.95 28.13
C HIS A 4 -0.48 25.77 28.60
N ASN A 5 -0.73 26.74 29.48
CA ASN A 5 0.28 27.51 30.22
C ASN A 5 1.24 28.38 29.39
N GLY A 6 0.80 29.00 28.29
CA GLY A 6 1.59 29.99 27.55
C GLY A 6 2.81 29.42 26.78
N ASN A 7 3.00 28.11 26.77
CA ASN A 7 4.06 27.44 26.03
C ASN A 7 3.58 27.00 24.64
N THR A 8 4.48 26.47 23.85
CA THR A 8 4.22 25.94 22.48
C THR A 8 2.95 25.09 22.45
N PRO A 9 2.04 25.33 21.48
CA PRO A 9 0.80 24.56 21.35
C PRO A 9 1.10 23.07 21.18
N THR A 10 0.29 22.24 21.81
CA THR A 10 0.36 20.78 21.66
C THR A 10 0.16 20.41 20.20
N LYS A 11 1.06 19.58 19.66
CA LYS A 11 0.96 19.07 18.31
C LYS A 11 0.06 17.83 18.25
N ILE A 12 -0.72 17.73 17.18
CA ILE A 12 -1.67 16.65 16.95
C ILE A 12 -1.15 15.77 15.81
N ILE A 13 -1.04 14.48 16.06
CA ILE A 13 -0.74 13.46 15.04
C ILE A 13 -2.03 12.67 14.79
N ALA A 14 -2.57 12.73 13.59
CA ALA A 14 -3.68 11.89 13.18
C ALA A 14 -3.17 10.48 12.84
N ASP A 15 -3.63 9.46 13.55
CA ASP A 15 -3.25 8.06 13.38
C ASP A 15 -4.48 7.17 13.25
N GLY A 16 -4.38 6.17 12.39
CA GLY A 16 -5.41 5.15 12.18
C GLY A 16 -6.27 5.39 10.94
N GLY A 17 -6.46 4.34 10.16
CA GLY A 17 -7.35 4.32 9.00
C GLY A 17 -6.87 5.08 7.77
N ILE A 18 -5.69 5.67 7.77
CA ILE A 18 -5.15 6.45 6.64
C ILE A 18 -4.72 5.50 5.52
N ALA A 19 -5.44 5.51 4.41
CA ALA A 19 -5.24 4.56 3.32
C ALA A 19 -4.92 5.19 1.96
N ASN A 20 -5.19 6.49 1.78
CA ASN A 20 -5.02 7.21 0.52
C ASN A 20 -4.66 8.69 0.76
N PHE A 21 -4.45 9.44 -0.34
CA PHE A 21 -4.12 10.87 -0.28
C PHE A 21 -5.24 11.72 0.34
N ASP A 22 -6.50 11.39 0.06
CA ASP A 22 -7.65 12.13 0.57
C ASP A 22 -7.72 12.08 2.10
N ASP A 23 -7.41 10.92 2.69
CA ASP A 23 -7.41 10.77 4.14
C ASP A 23 -6.36 11.68 4.78
N ILE A 24 -5.17 11.78 4.17
CA ILE A 24 -4.10 12.68 4.63
C ILE A 24 -4.56 14.13 4.54
N GLN A 25 -5.13 14.53 3.40
CA GLN A 25 -5.58 15.90 3.16
C GLN A 25 -6.69 16.30 4.14
N LYS A 26 -7.65 15.41 4.38
CA LYS A 26 -8.73 15.63 5.36
C LYS A 26 -8.18 15.81 6.77
N CYS A 27 -7.22 14.98 7.19
CA CYS A 27 -6.60 15.14 8.50
C CYS A 27 -5.88 16.49 8.66
N LEU A 28 -5.13 16.92 7.64
CA LEU A 28 -4.45 18.21 7.63
C LEU A 28 -5.44 19.37 7.61
N ALA A 29 -6.49 19.29 6.80
CA ALA A 29 -7.57 20.29 6.75
C ALA A 29 -8.35 20.39 8.06
N LEU A 30 -8.46 19.29 8.81
CA LEU A 30 -9.05 19.24 10.16
C LEU A 30 -8.11 19.77 11.26
N GLY A 31 -6.90 20.21 10.92
CA GLY A 31 -5.95 20.80 11.84
C GLY A 31 -4.96 19.84 12.48
N ALA A 32 -4.78 18.64 11.93
CA ALA A 32 -3.66 17.78 12.33
C ALA A 32 -2.34 18.41 11.87
N ASP A 33 -1.33 18.42 12.73
CA ASP A 33 0.02 18.87 12.40
C ASP A 33 0.79 17.81 11.60
N LEU A 34 0.53 16.54 11.87
CA LEU A 34 1.15 15.39 11.24
C LEU A 34 0.12 14.29 11.01
N VAL A 35 0.44 13.41 10.05
CA VAL A 35 -0.39 12.24 9.74
C VAL A 35 0.47 10.98 9.79
N MET A 36 0.02 9.95 10.50
CA MET A 36 0.69 8.66 10.59
C MET A 36 -0.04 7.63 9.74
N SER A 37 0.68 6.96 8.85
CA SER A 37 0.14 5.91 8.01
C SER A 37 1.08 4.71 7.94
N GLY A 38 0.52 3.51 8.09
CA GLY A 38 1.25 2.26 7.91
C GLY A 38 1.02 1.65 6.52
N SER A 39 -0.25 1.49 6.14
CA SER A 39 -0.63 0.78 4.91
C SER A 39 -0.15 1.45 3.63
N ILE A 40 -0.13 2.78 3.59
CA ILE A 40 0.40 3.54 2.45
C ILE A 40 1.87 3.19 2.24
N PHE A 41 2.70 3.33 3.27
CA PHE A 41 4.13 3.05 3.15
C PHE A 41 4.44 1.58 2.91
N ALA A 42 3.61 0.67 3.42
CA ALA A 42 3.76 -0.75 3.17
C ALA A 42 3.55 -1.16 1.70
N LYS A 43 2.90 -0.33 0.89
CA LYS A 43 2.76 -0.52 -0.57
C LYS A 43 4.00 -0.11 -1.36
N SER A 44 4.99 0.54 -0.74
CA SER A 44 6.21 0.96 -1.44
C SER A 44 7.20 -0.20 -1.58
N TRP A 45 8.01 -0.15 -2.64
CA TRP A 45 9.08 -1.13 -2.86
C TRP A 45 10.12 -1.13 -1.74
N GLU A 46 10.36 0.02 -1.13
CA GLU A 46 11.36 0.25 -0.09
C GLU A 46 10.92 -0.21 1.30
N ALA A 47 9.64 -0.52 1.49
CA ALA A 47 9.14 -0.99 2.79
C ALA A 47 9.72 -2.36 3.16
N CYS A 48 9.92 -2.59 4.47
CA CYS A 48 10.43 -3.87 4.96
C CYS A 48 9.44 -5.02 4.74
N GLY A 49 9.97 -6.25 4.75
CA GLY A 49 9.24 -7.48 4.58
C GLY A 49 9.41 -8.10 3.19
N ASN A 50 9.21 -9.41 3.14
CA ASN A 50 9.40 -10.18 1.93
C ASN A 50 8.28 -9.90 0.93
N ILE A 51 8.66 -9.83 -0.34
CA ILE A 51 7.73 -9.72 -1.46
C ILE A 51 7.45 -11.13 -1.99
N GLY A 52 6.17 -11.44 -2.19
CA GLY A 52 5.71 -12.65 -2.84
C GLY A 52 4.84 -12.32 -4.05
N TYR A 53 4.96 -13.10 -5.11
CA TYR A 53 4.17 -12.93 -6.33
C TYR A 53 2.92 -13.80 -6.27
N MET A 54 1.74 -13.18 -6.31
CA MET A 54 0.45 -13.83 -6.15
C MET A 54 -0.45 -13.55 -7.35
N HIS A 55 -1.38 -14.47 -7.63
CA HIS A 55 -2.43 -14.21 -8.60
C HIS A 55 -3.44 -13.22 -8.00
N PRO A 56 -3.89 -12.19 -8.75
CA PRO A 56 -4.81 -11.18 -8.23
C PRO A 56 -6.11 -11.76 -7.66
N ASP A 57 -6.58 -12.87 -8.23
CA ASP A 57 -7.84 -13.53 -7.83
C ASP A 57 -7.65 -14.51 -6.65
N ASN A 58 -6.41 -14.76 -6.21
CA ASN A 58 -6.10 -15.62 -5.07
C ASN A 58 -5.04 -14.96 -4.18
N LEU A 59 -5.50 -14.18 -3.22
CA LEU A 59 -4.65 -13.42 -2.30
C LEU A 59 -4.31 -14.22 -1.02
N ASN A 60 -3.89 -15.47 -1.20
CA ASN A 60 -3.40 -16.29 -0.10
C ASN A 60 -1.87 -16.23 -0.03
N MET A 61 -1.32 -15.69 1.05
CA MET A 61 0.13 -15.57 1.23
C MET A 61 0.86 -16.92 1.27
N THR A 62 0.17 -18.03 1.58
CA THR A 62 0.77 -19.38 1.52
C THR A 62 1.09 -19.81 0.09
N ASP A 63 0.38 -19.25 -0.90
CA ASP A 63 0.56 -19.54 -2.33
C ASP A 63 1.46 -18.51 -3.03
N ALA A 64 2.03 -17.59 -2.26
CA ALA A 64 2.93 -16.57 -2.77
C ALA A 64 4.25 -17.18 -3.21
N ILE A 65 4.67 -16.88 -4.42
CA ILE A 65 5.97 -17.29 -4.95
C ILE A 65 7.00 -16.23 -4.51
N PRO A 66 8.07 -16.61 -3.78
CA PRO A 66 9.15 -15.68 -3.45
C PRO A 66 9.73 -15.00 -4.70
N GLU A 67 10.11 -13.75 -4.59
CA GLU A 67 10.56 -12.92 -5.71
C GLU A 67 11.63 -13.59 -6.56
N LYS A 68 12.69 -14.11 -5.94
CA LYS A 68 13.77 -14.82 -6.64
C LYS A 68 13.24 -16.01 -7.45
N VAL A 69 12.40 -16.86 -6.84
CA VAL A 69 11.83 -18.04 -7.49
C VAL A 69 10.89 -17.65 -8.63
N TYR A 70 10.17 -16.53 -8.50
CA TYR A 70 9.31 -16.01 -9.54
C TYR A 70 10.12 -15.60 -10.78
N PHE A 71 11.18 -14.82 -10.63
CA PHE A 71 12.02 -14.39 -11.75
C PHE A 71 12.82 -15.55 -12.36
N ASP A 72 13.31 -16.48 -11.55
CA ASP A 72 13.98 -17.69 -12.07
C ASP A 72 13.04 -18.52 -12.94
N LYS A 73 11.76 -18.68 -12.54
CA LYS A 73 10.76 -19.37 -13.35
C LYS A 73 10.42 -18.63 -14.64
N ILE A 74 10.23 -17.31 -14.60
CA ILE A 74 9.98 -16.50 -15.81
C ILE A 74 11.15 -16.65 -16.79
N SER A 75 12.38 -16.47 -16.33
CA SER A 75 13.59 -16.62 -17.14
C SER A 75 13.72 -18.04 -17.73
N GLY A 76 13.39 -19.07 -16.94
CA GLY A 76 13.38 -20.46 -17.40
C GLY A 76 12.38 -20.69 -18.53
N PHE A 77 11.15 -20.19 -18.40
CA PHE A 77 10.14 -20.29 -19.47
C PHE A 77 10.54 -19.52 -20.73
N GLU A 78 11.09 -18.32 -20.60
CA GLU A 78 11.53 -17.51 -21.74
C GLU A 78 12.69 -18.15 -22.47
N LYS A 79 13.64 -18.75 -21.75
CA LYS A 79 14.74 -19.54 -22.36
C LYS A 79 14.21 -20.75 -23.07
N ALA A 80 13.34 -21.55 -22.44
CA ALA A 80 12.76 -22.75 -23.06
C ALA A 80 12.00 -22.41 -24.36
N LEU A 81 11.21 -21.33 -24.36
CA LEU A 81 10.52 -20.86 -25.56
C LEU A 81 11.52 -20.50 -26.68
N LYS A 82 12.59 -19.78 -26.34
CA LYS A 82 13.61 -19.39 -27.31
C LYS A 82 14.29 -20.60 -27.93
N ASP A 83 14.59 -21.64 -27.15
CA ASP A 83 15.23 -22.85 -27.62
C ASP A 83 14.27 -23.67 -28.50
N MET A 84 13.00 -23.82 -28.11
CA MET A 84 11.97 -24.57 -28.87
C MET A 84 11.59 -23.89 -30.20
N LEU A 85 11.60 -22.55 -30.25
CA LEU A 85 11.29 -21.79 -31.46
C LEU A 85 12.30 -22.00 -32.60
N GLN A 86 13.48 -22.58 -32.34
CA GLN A 86 14.45 -22.91 -33.36
C GLN A 86 14.01 -24.12 -34.25
N ASP A 87 13.13 -24.99 -33.69
CA ASP A 87 12.55 -26.12 -34.40
C ASP A 87 11.03 -26.17 -34.12
N TYR A 88 10.32 -25.14 -34.60
CA TYR A 88 8.91 -24.89 -34.31
C TYR A 88 8.01 -26.06 -34.65
N ASP A 89 8.25 -26.69 -35.83
CA ASP A 89 7.39 -27.77 -36.31
C ASP A 89 7.43 -29.01 -35.39
N LYS A 90 8.54 -29.19 -34.68
CA LYS A 90 8.74 -30.30 -33.75
C LYS A 90 8.09 -30.06 -32.39
N TYR A 91 8.03 -28.79 -31.92
CA TYR A 91 7.69 -28.45 -30.56
C TYR A 91 6.41 -27.63 -30.43
N GLN A 92 5.49 -27.71 -31.40
CA GLN A 92 4.27 -26.87 -31.42
C GLN A 92 3.41 -26.97 -30.12
N GLU A 93 3.18 -28.22 -29.65
CA GLU A 93 2.37 -28.44 -28.44
C GLU A 93 3.07 -27.95 -27.17
N GLU A 94 4.37 -28.22 -27.04
CA GLU A 94 5.18 -27.76 -25.90
C GLU A 94 5.28 -26.23 -25.86
N ILE A 95 5.45 -25.59 -27.01
CA ILE A 95 5.47 -24.13 -27.14
C ILE A 95 4.15 -23.56 -26.64
N ALA A 96 3.00 -24.13 -27.00
CA ALA A 96 1.70 -23.69 -26.56
C ALA A 96 1.55 -23.82 -25.02
N GLN A 97 1.96 -24.95 -24.45
CA GLN A 97 1.90 -25.19 -22.99
C GLN A 97 2.81 -24.25 -22.21
N VAL A 98 4.06 -24.05 -22.68
CA VAL A 98 5.02 -23.14 -22.01
C VAL A 98 4.55 -21.69 -22.12
N THR A 99 3.99 -21.29 -23.27
CA THR A 99 3.42 -19.94 -23.47
C THR A 99 2.24 -19.68 -22.52
N GLU A 100 1.35 -20.66 -22.36
CA GLU A 100 0.24 -20.54 -21.41
C GLU A 100 0.75 -20.43 -19.96
N SER A 101 1.72 -21.26 -19.59
CA SER A 101 2.34 -21.24 -18.27
C SER A 101 3.03 -19.91 -17.97
N LEU A 102 3.77 -19.36 -18.93
CA LEU A 102 4.40 -18.05 -18.84
C LEU A 102 3.35 -16.94 -18.72
N SER A 103 2.27 -17.01 -19.48
CA SER A 103 1.16 -16.07 -19.40
C SER A 103 0.52 -16.07 -18.00
N LYS A 104 0.25 -17.25 -17.43
CA LYS A 104 -0.26 -17.40 -16.06
C LYS A 104 0.70 -16.82 -15.01
N MET A 105 2.01 -17.05 -15.19
CA MET A 105 3.02 -16.46 -14.30
C MET A 105 3.06 -14.93 -14.40
N LYS A 106 3.04 -14.36 -15.60
CA LYS A 106 3.07 -12.90 -15.82
C LYS A 106 1.83 -12.16 -15.30
N LYS A 107 0.72 -12.86 -15.06
CA LYS A 107 -0.46 -12.29 -14.40
C LYS A 107 -0.27 -12.07 -12.89
N ARG A 108 0.69 -12.73 -12.26
CA ARG A 108 0.97 -12.54 -10.84
C ARG A 108 1.53 -11.14 -10.58
N LYS A 109 1.14 -10.59 -9.44
CA LYS A 109 1.55 -9.25 -8.98
C LYS A 109 2.35 -9.36 -7.69
N PRO A 110 3.23 -8.41 -7.40
CA PRO A 110 3.97 -8.38 -6.15
C PRO A 110 3.05 -7.96 -4.99
N TYR A 111 3.09 -8.72 -3.90
CA TYR A 111 2.39 -8.45 -2.66
C TYR A 111 3.33 -8.60 -1.48
N ARG A 112 3.02 -7.90 -0.39
CA ARG A 112 3.69 -8.00 0.89
C ARG A 112 2.67 -8.31 1.98
N GLU A 113 3.03 -9.11 2.97
CA GLU A 113 2.22 -9.29 4.15
C GLU A 113 2.31 -8.02 5.02
N TYR A 114 1.21 -7.29 5.11
CA TYR A 114 1.08 -6.18 6.05
C TYR A 114 0.58 -6.71 7.39
N MET A 115 1.29 -6.34 8.46
CA MET A 115 0.91 -6.68 9.83
C MET A 115 0.89 -5.39 10.65
N GLY A 116 -0.28 -5.04 11.18
CA GLY A 116 -0.37 -3.97 12.17
C GLY A 116 0.41 -4.32 13.45
N MET A 117 0.96 -3.33 14.13
CA MET A 117 1.76 -3.52 15.36
C MET A 117 0.97 -4.24 16.46
N SER A 118 -0.35 -4.08 16.50
CA SER A 118 -1.26 -4.73 17.46
C SER A 118 -1.65 -6.17 17.09
N THR A 119 -1.14 -6.73 15.98
CA THR A 119 -1.40 -8.14 15.64
C THR A 119 -0.66 -9.07 16.59
N LYS A 120 -1.29 -10.23 16.93
CA LYS A 120 -0.66 -11.26 17.76
C LYS A 120 0.69 -11.72 17.21
N LYS A 121 0.80 -11.85 15.88
CA LYS A 121 2.03 -12.25 15.18
C LYS A 121 3.14 -11.24 15.41
N MET A 122 2.83 -9.93 15.34
CA MET A 122 3.82 -8.88 15.56
C MET A 122 4.21 -8.78 17.04
N GLN A 123 3.25 -8.89 17.95
CA GLN A 123 3.52 -8.91 19.40
C GLN A 123 4.48 -10.02 19.77
N LEU A 124 4.29 -11.22 19.22
CA LEU A 124 5.21 -12.35 19.46
C LEU A 124 6.59 -12.10 18.83
N ALA A 125 6.66 -11.54 17.62
CA ALA A 125 7.92 -11.25 16.93
C ALA A 125 8.75 -10.17 17.64
N THR A 126 8.11 -9.25 18.36
CA THR A 126 8.78 -8.16 19.12
C THR A 126 9.04 -8.52 20.59
N GLY A 127 8.88 -9.79 20.97
CA GLY A 127 9.17 -10.26 22.34
C GLY A 127 8.02 -10.06 23.34
N GLY A 128 6.84 -9.69 22.86
CA GLY A 128 5.63 -9.59 23.67
C GLY A 128 5.11 -10.98 24.08
N SER A 129 4.42 -11.05 25.23
CA SER A 129 3.90 -12.33 25.77
C SER A 129 2.68 -12.86 24.99
N GLY A 130 2.18 -12.14 23.99
CA GLY A 130 0.97 -12.50 23.23
C GLY A 130 -0.33 -12.56 24.05
N LYS A 131 -0.30 -12.06 25.29
CA LYS A 131 -1.44 -12.07 26.23
C LYS A 131 -2.35 -10.86 26.12
N THR A 132 -1.93 -9.82 25.41
CA THR A 132 -2.74 -8.63 25.16
C THR A 132 -3.73 -8.86 24.02
N THR A 133 -4.88 -8.22 24.10
CA THR A 133 -5.91 -8.27 23.05
C THR A 133 -5.29 -7.87 21.71
N ALA A 134 -5.40 -8.73 20.72
CA ALA A 134 -4.89 -8.48 19.38
C ALA A 134 -5.99 -7.83 18.53
N GLU A 135 -5.83 -6.56 18.22
CA GLU A 135 -6.79 -5.79 17.41
C GLU A 135 -6.32 -5.57 15.96
N GLY A 136 -5.09 -5.94 15.67
CA GLY A 136 -4.48 -5.72 14.35
C GLY A 136 -4.87 -6.76 13.31
N ILE A 137 -4.94 -6.32 12.06
CA ILE A 137 -5.23 -7.17 10.89
C ILE A 137 -3.91 -7.51 10.19
N SER A 138 -3.73 -8.80 9.83
CA SER A 138 -2.70 -9.24 8.88
C SER A 138 -3.36 -9.53 7.55
N ARG A 139 -2.88 -8.91 6.49
CA ARG A 139 -3.40 -9.12 5.13
C ARG A 139 -2.33 -8.90 4.06
N PRO A 140 -2.44 -9.56 2.91
CA PRO A 140 -1.61 -9.20 1.75
C PRO A 140 -2.02 -7.82 1.25
N ILE A 141 -1.02 -6.99 0.96
CA ILE A 141 -1.20 -5.70 0.27
C ILE A 141 -0.32 -5.66 -0.97
N PRO A 142 -0.80 -5.06 -2.07
CA PRO A 142 -0.01 -4.95 -3.29
C PRO A 142 1.18 -4.02 -3.08
N VAL A 143 2.30 -4.32 -3.75
CA VAL A 143 3.44 -3.42 -3.88
C VAL A 143 3.27 -2.65 -5.18
N GLU A 144 3.08 -1.32 -5.10
CA GLU A 144 2.55 -0.53 -6.22
C GLU A 144 3.49 0.58 -6.70
N TYR A 145 4.31 1.15 -5.80
CA TYR A 145 5.08 2.36 -6.11
C TYR A 145 6.38 2.44 -5.33
N ASN A 146 7.31 3.27 -5.79
CA ASN A 146 8.41 3.72 -4.97
C ASN A 146 8.02 4.97 -4.17
N ILE A 147 8.68 5.18 -3.04
CA ILE A 147 8.33 6.24 -2.08
C ILE A 147 8.52 7.65 -2.66
N ASN A 148 9.53 7.85 -3.51
CA ASN A 148 9.78 9.16 -4.11
C ASN A 148 8.63 9.58 -5.03
N LYS A 149 8.19 8.67 -5.94
CA LYS A 149 7.06 8.93 -6.82
C LYS A 149 5.77 9.17 -6.04
N TRP A 150 5.57 8.42 -4.95
CA TRP A 150 4.44 8.63 -4.06
C TRP A 150 4.49 10.04 -3.42
N ALA A 151 5.65 10.46 -2.93
CA ALA A 151 5.83 11.77 -2.30
C ALA A 151 5.58 12.92 -3.29
N ASP A 152 6.06 12.81 -4.54
CA ASP A 152 5.79 13.78 -5.59
C ASP A 152 4.30 13.89 -5.91
N ASN A 153 3.61 12.78 -6.01
CA ASN A 153 2.16 12.74 -6.20
C ASN A 153 1.44 13.39 -5.01
N MET A 154 1.81 13.03 -3.77
CA MET A 154 1.21 13.62 -2.56
C MET A 154 1.38 15.14 -2.53
N LYS A 155 2.59 15.63 -2.86
CA LYS A 155 2.86 17.06 -2.96
C LYS A 155 1.93 17.72 -3.99
N SER A 156 1.77 17.14 -5.16
CA SER A 156 0.92 17.68 -6.23
C SER A 156 -0.55 17.73 -5.80
N PHE A 157 -1.06 16.67 -5.16
CA PHE A 157 -2.42 16.64 -4.62
C PHE A 157 -2.63 17.67 -3.51
N LEU A 158 -1.66 17.82 -2.60
CA LEU A 158 -1.76 18.81 -1.52
C LEU A 158 -1.76 20.24 -2.07
N VAL A 159 -0.91 20.55 -3.03
CA VAL A 159 -0.91 21.86 -3.70
C VAL A 159 -2.25 22.16 -4.36
N SER A 160 -2.88 21.16 -5.00
CA SER A 160 -4.21 21.32 -5.61
C SER A 160 -5.27 21.66 -4.55
N VAL A 161 -5.30 20.95 -3.44
CA VAL A 161 -6.26 21.23 -2.35
C VAL A 161 -6.03 22.62 -1.75
N MET A 162 -4.77 22.98 -1.51
CA MET A 162 -4.41 24.32 -1.00
C MET A 162 -4.81 25.42 -1.99
N SER A 163 -4.71 25.16 -3.30
CA SER A 163 -5.19 26.12 -4.33
C SER A 163 -6.70 26.32 -4.29
N TYR A 164 -7.49 25.26 -4.04
CA TYR A 164 -8.95 25.37 -3.92
C TYR A 164 -9.41 26.13 -2.70
N THR A 165 -8.62 26.14 -1.62
CA THR A 165 -8.90 26.82 -0.37
C THR A 165 -8.19 28.17 -0.23
N ASP A 166 -7.52 28.64 -1.29
CA ASP A 166 -6.67 29.85 -1.28
C ASP A 166 -5.69 29.87 -0.08
N SER A 167 -5.04 28.74 0.16
CA SER A 167 -4.14 28.52 1.30
C SER A 167 -2.69 28.40 0.85
N LYS A 168 -1.77 29.08 1.54
CA LYS A 168 -0.32 29.00 1.28
C LYS A 168 0.42 28.17 2.33
N THR A 169 -0.21 27.91 3.47
CA THR A 169 0.33 27.13 4.57
C THR A 169 -0.68 26.09 5.05
N LEU A 170 -0.23 25.04 5.74
CA LEU A 170 -1.12 24.04 6.34
C LEU A 170 -2.04 24.66 7.42
N LYS A 171 -1.58 25.72 8.08
CA LYS A 171 -2.40 26.45 9.03
C LYS A 171 -3.57 27.14 8.34
N GLU A 172 -3.32 27.87 7.26
CA GLU A 172 -4.36 28.48 6.42
C GLU A 172 -5.30 27.44 5.83
N LEU A 173 -4.79 26.27 5.41
CA LEU A 173 -5.62 25.17 4.94
C LEU A 173 -6.66 24.76 6.00
N ALA A 174 -6.25 24.62 7.25
CA ALA A 174 -7.16 24.29 8.34
C ALA A 174 -8.14 25.42 8.68
N GLU A 175 -7.71 26.69 8.54
CA GLU A 175 -8.54 27.87 8.80
C GLU A 175 -9.56 28.13 7.68
N HIS A 176 -9.20 27.86 6.42
CA HIS A 176 -10.06 28.11 5.24
C HIS A 176 -10.95 26.92 4.86
N THR A 177 -10.78 25.76 5.51
CA THR A 177 -11.58 24.58 5.18
C THR A 177 -12.91 24.60 5.91
N GLU A 178 -14.00 24.52 5.16
CA GLU A 178 -15.34 24.28 5.68
C GLU A 178 -15.66 22.79 5.65
N LEU A 179 -16.21 22.28 6.75
CA LEU A 179 -16.60 20.89 6.89
C LEU A 179 -18.11 20.73 6.75
N ILE A 180 -18.52 19.89 5.81
CA ILE A 180 -19.91 19.50 5.68
C ILE A 180 -20.08 18.09 6.26
N ILE A 181 -20.84 18.00 7.37
CA ILE A 181 -21.19 16.71 7.97
C ILE A 181 -22.44 16.19 7.29
N ASN A 182 -22.30 15.13 6.51
CA ASN A 182 -23.45 14.43 5.95
C ASN A 182 -23.97 13.40 6.94
N LEU A 183 -25.12 13.66 7.56
CA LEU A 183 -25.76 12.79 8.55
C LEU A 183 -26.59 11.66 7.91
N SER A 184 -26.78 11.63 6.58
CA SER A 184 -27.64 10.67 5.90
C SER A 184 -27.07 9.25 5.84
N GLY A 185 -25.89 8.99 6.38
CA GLY A 185 -25.34 7.65 6.56
C GLY A 185 -25.10 6.85 5.28
N ASP A 186 -25.07 7.50 4.14
CA ASP A 186 -24.92 6.85 2.84
C ASP A 186 -23.51 6.26 2.70
N LYS A 187 -23.43 4.93 2.82
CA LYS A 187 -22.20 4.13 2.67
C LYS A 187 -21.66 4.11 1.23
N GLN A 188 -22.19 4.94 0.32
CA GLN A 188 -21.86 4.90 -1.11
C GLN A 188 -20.46 5.44 -1.46
N PHE A 189 -19.74 6.06 -0.54
CA PHE A 189 -18.41 6.61 -0.82
C PHE A 189 -17.22 5.71 -0.45
N ARG A 190 -17.48 4.43 -0.09
CA ARG A 190 -16.43 3.44 0.13
C ARG A 190 -16.50 2.32 -0.92
N LYS A 191 -16.16 2.65 -2.14
CA LYS A 191 -15.78 1.65 -3.14
C LYS A 191 -14.29 1.76 -3.44
#